data_b7dbd5b07bbeed4a46bf84f6ffe55833
#
_entry.id   b7dbd5b07bbeed4a46bf84f6ffe55833
#
_cell.length_a   1.000
_cell.length_b   1.000
_cell.length_c   1.000
_cell.angle_alpha   90.00
_cell.angle_beta   90.00
_cell.angle_gamma   90.00
#
_symmetry.space_group_name_H-M   'P 1'
#
loop_
_entity.id
_entity.type
_entity.pdbx_description
1 polymer ?
#
loop_
_entity_poly.entity_id
_entity_poly.type
_entity_poly.pdbx_seq_one_letter_code
_entity_poly.pdbx_strand_id
1 'polypeptide(L)'
;YIYSLFITFLLIIDFSTVAQQFSLHNPGMRVNLIVDASCARCQFNKADDECLLAVEINAEMYYVDGTTINDHGDAHGSEGFCSVIRKAHVEGVVDGNKFLLEKFSLLKYRPKTKLYTD
;
A
#
# COMPACT_ATOMS: atom_id res chain seq x y z
N TYR A 1 20.61 -37.06 -47.82
CA TYR A 1 19.66 -35.96 -48.01
C TYR A 1 18.52 -35.96 -47.02
N ILE A 2 18.02 -37.13 -46.58
CA ILE A 2 16.89 -37.27 -45.65
C ILE A 2 17.31 -36.90 -44.23
N TYR A 3 18.53 -37.17 -43.82
CA TYR A 3 19.05 -36.83 -42.48
C TYR A 3 19.26 -35.33 -42.26
N SER A 4 19.55 -34.58 -43.30
CA SER A 4 19.75 -33.12 -43.22
C SER A 4 18.44 -32.38 -43.00
N LEU A 5 17.34 -32.88 -43.51
CA LEU A 5 15.99 -32.31 -43.32
C LEU A 5 15.42 -32.61 -41.91
N PHE A 6 15.78 -33.74 -41.28
CA PHE A 6 15.35 -34.10 -39.94
C PHE A 6 16.05 -33.24 -38.87
N ILE A 7 17.32 -32.90 -39.06
CA ILE A 7 18.07 -32.09 -38.07
C ILE A 7 17.59 -30.65 -38.05
N THR A 8 17.18 -30.10 -39.19
CA THR A 8 16.64 -28.73 -39.29
C THR A 8 15.24 -28.63 -38.68
N PHE A 9 14.47 -29.71 -38.69
CA PHE A 9 13.12 -29.70 -38.10
C PHE A 9 13.15 -29.81 -36.57
N LEU A 10 14.18 -30.46 -36.02
CA LEU A 10 14.34 -30.61 -34.55
C LEU A 10 14.81 -29.32 -33.84
N LEU A 11 15.36 -28.37 -34.56
CA LEU A 11 15.87 -27.11 -33.97
C LEU A 11 14.82 -26.00 -33.87
N ILE A 12 13.60 -26.21 -34.37
CA ILE A 12 12.55 -25.18 -34.38
C ILE A 12 11.58 -25.28 -33.21
N ILE A 13 11.64 -26.37 -32.43
CA ILE A 13 10.61 -26.67 -31.43
C ILE A 13 10.87 -26.02 -30.04
N ASP A 14 12.07 -25.51 -29.79
CA ASP A 14 12.45 -25.12 -28.43
C ASP A 14 12.25 -23.65 -28.10
N PHE A 15 11.64 -22.84 -28.95
CA PHE A 15 11.51 -21.41 -28.69
C PHE A 15 10.10 -20.93 -28.28
N SER A 16 9.16 -21.84 -28.16
CA SER A 16 7.75 -21.45 -27.92
C SER A 16 7.26 -21.56 -26.47
N THR A 17 8.08 -21.97 -25.52
CA THR A 17 7.61 -22.28 -24.17
C THR A 17 7.98 -21.27 -23.10
N VAL A 18 8.65 -20.17 -23.41
CA VAL A 18 9.10 -19.20 -22.40
C VAL A 18 8.19 -17.99 -22.25
N ALA A 19 7.20 -17.82 -23.13
CA ALA A 19 6.38 -16.61 -23.15
C ALA A 19 5.12 -16.64 -22.26
N GLN A 20 4.86 -17.71 -21.51
CA GLN A 20 3.59 -17.88 -20.79
C GLN A 20 3.67 -17.79 -19.28
N GLN A 21 4.75 -17.36 -18.68
CA GLN A 21 4.87 -17.37 -17.21
C GLN A 21 5.09 -16.02 -16.57
N PHE A 22 4.78 -14.93 -17.22
CA PHE A 22 4.80 -13.64 -16.56
C PHE A 22 3.43 -12.99 -16.49
N SER A 23 2.44 -13.75 -16.08
CA SER A 23 1.33 -13.18 -15.36
C SER A 23 1.73 -13.18 -13.89
N LEU A 24 2.71 -12.35 -13.54
CA LEU A 24 2.96 -12.01 -12.16
C LEU A 24 1.76 -11.21 -11.65
N HIS A 25 0.75 -11.90 -11.26
CA HIS A 25 -0.05 -11.44 -10.14
C HIS A 25 0.92 -11.46 -8.95
N ASN A 26 1.64 -10.37 -8.80
CA ASN A 26 2.46 -10.12 -7.62
C ASN A 26 1.47 -10.14 -6.44
N PRO A 27 1.45 -11.19 -5.59
CA PRO A 27 0.62 -11.13 -4.41
C PRO A 27 1.10 -9.91 -3.63
N GLY A 28 0.22 -8.94 -3.43
CA GLY A 28 0.57 -7.68 -2.79
C GLY A 28 1.30 -7.92 -1.47
N MET A 29 2.17 -7.02 -1.10
CA MET A 29 2.96 -7.11 0.14
C MET A 29 2.03 -7.16 1.34
N ARG A 30 2.13 -8.24 2.12
CA ARG A 30 1.38 -8.39 3.37
C ARG A 30 2.03 -7.56 4.47
N VAL A 31 1.22 -6.79 5.18
CA VAL A 31 1.64 -5.84 6.20
C VAL A 31 0.94 -6.14 7.53
N ASN A 32 1.71 -6.14 8.60
CA ASN A 32 1.24 -6.17 9.98
C ASN A 32 2.17 -5.26 10.79
N LEU A 33 1.86 -3.99 10.86
CA LEU A 33 2.74 -2.97 11.41
C LEU A 33 1.95 -1.87 12.13
N ILE A 34 2.66 -1.13 12.98
CA ILE A 34 2.21 0.20 13.44
C ILE A 34 2.71 1.22 12.42
N VAL A 35 1.78 1.99 11.88
CA VAL A 35 2.03 2.95 10.80
C VAL A 35 1.46 4.33 11.14
N ASP A 36 1.91 5.34 10.40
CA ASP A 36 1.26 6.64 10.40
C ASP A 36 -0.01 6.58 9.54
N ALA A 37 -1.11 7.05 10.09
CA ALA A 37 -2.40 7.13 9.44
C ALA A 37 -2.98 8.53 9.55
N SER A 38 -3.49 9.08 8.48
CA SER A 38 -4.09 10.41 8.48
C SER A 38 -4.86 10.70 7.19
N CYS A 39 -5.40 11.90 7.07
CA CYS A 39 -5.99 12.39 5.83
C CYS A 39 -4.89 12.63 4.78
N ALA A 40 -5.00 12.00 3.63
CA ALA A 40 -4.04 12.13 2.54
C ALA A 40 -3.86 13.60 2.10
N ARG A 41 -4.95 14.33 1.95
CA ARG A 41 -4.94 15.74 1.57
C ARG A 41 -4.37 16.65 2.65
N CYS A 42 -4.83 16.49 3.88
CA CYS A 42 -4.52 17.43 4.96
C CYS A 42 -3.13 17.23 5.55
N GLN A 43 -2.66 16.00 5.66
CA GLN A 43 -1.43 15.66 6.37
C GLN A 43 -0.33 15.06 5.49
N PHE A 44 -0.67 14.41 4.39
CA PHE A 44 0.29 13.80 3.47
C PHE A 44 0.48 14.59 2.18
N ASN A 45 -0.08 15.78 2.11
CA ASN A 45 0.11 16.73 1.00
C ASN A 45 -0.27 16.17 -0.38
N LYS A 46 -1.36 15.42 -0.44
CA LYS A 46 -1.93 14.92 -1.70
C LYS A 46 -3.00 15.86 -2.23
N ALA A 47 -3.03 16.01 -3.56
CA ALA A 47 -4.00 16.85 -4.26
C ALA A 47 -5.31 16.11 -4.53
N ASP A 48 -5.97 15.63 -3.46
CA ASP A 48 -7.27 14.98 -3.54
C ASP A 48 -8.41 15.97 -3.34
N ASP A 49 -9.54 15.78 -4.01
CA ASP A 49 -10.73 16.60 -3.82
C ASP A 49 -11.44 16.30 -2.50
N GLU A 50 -11.23 15.09 -1.95
CA GLU A 50 -11.85 14.60 -0.73
C GLU A 50 -10.81 14.28 0.35
N CYS A 51 -11.24 14.26 1.61
CA CYS A 51 -10.47 13.74 2.72
C CYS A 51 -10.51 12.21 2.73
N LEU A 52 -9.48 11.58 2.20
CA LEU A 52 -9.32 10.13 2.16
C LEU A 52 -8.33 9.66 3.24
N LEU A 53 -8.69 8.58 3.92
CA LEU A 53 -7.77 7.95 4.87
C LEU A 53 -6.61 7.30 4.12
N ALA A 54 -5.41 7.59 4.58
CA ALA A 54 -4.18 7.01 4.05
C ALA A 54 -3.26 6.54 5.17
N VAL A 55 -2.39 5.62 4.85
CA VAL A 55 -1.31 5.13 5.71
C VAL A 55 0.04 5.30 5.02
N GLU A 56 1.08 5.51 5.80
CA GLU A 56 2.45 5.57 5.33
C GLU A 56 3.20 4.31 5.73
N ILE A 57 3.70 3.58 4.76
CA ILE A 57 4.46 2.34 4.94
C ILE A 57 5.77 2.48 4.17
N ASN A 58 6.92 2.37 4.86
CA ASN A 58 8.24 2.51 4.25
C ASN A 58 8.40 3.81 3.44
N ALA A 59 7.95 4.93 4.00
CA ALA A 59 7.98 6.25 3.39
C ALA A 59 7.11 6.43 2.13
N GLU A 60 6.23 5.50 1.84
CA GLU A 60 5.22 5.60 0.77
C GLU A 60 3.82 5.65 1.34
N MET A 61 2.96 6.46 0.71
CA MET A 61 1.57 6.61 1.11
C MET A 61 0.67 5.69 0.30
N TYR A 62 -0.26 5.04 0.99
CA TYR A 62 -1.29 4.18 0.41
C TYR A 62 -2.66 4.60 0.88
N TYR A 63 -3.64 4.64 -0.03
CA TYR A 63 -5.04 4.88 0.33
C TYR A 63 -5.63 3.64 0.99
N VAL A 64 -6.33 3.82 2.09
CA VAL A 64 -6.94 2.71 2.83
C VAL A 64 -8.27 2.31 2.18
N ASP A 65 -8.39 1.04 1.85
CA ASP A 65 -9.63 0.39 1.41
C ASP A 65 -10.11 -0.57 2.50
N GLY A 66 -11.31 -0.36 3.01
CA GLY A 66 -11.93 -1.18 4.06
C GLY A 66 -12.40 -0.40 5.29
N THR A 67 -12.01 0.84 5.44
CA THR A 67 -12.54 1.78 6.44
C THR A 67 -12.42 3.21 5.93
N THR A 68 -13.17 4.12 6.49
CA THR A 68 -13.16 5.53 6.08
C THR A 68 -12.68 6.42 7.22
N ILE A 69 -12.35 7.66 6.85
CA ILE A 69 -11.88 8.66 7.80
C ILE A 69 -12.93 8.98 8.88
N ASN A 70 -14.22 8.85 8.56
CA ASN A 70 -15.33 9.15 9.45
C ASN A 70 -15.71 7.99 10.40
N ASP A 71 -15.16 6.80 10.19
CA ASP A 71 -15.42 5.64 11.04
C ASP A 71 -14.67 5.69 12.38
N HIS A 72 -13.77 6.67 12.55
CA HIS A 72 -12.84 6.75 13.67
C HIS A 72 -13.02 8.03 14.51
N GLY A 73 -14.21 8.58 14.53
CA GLY A 73 -14.54 9.81 15.25
C GLY A 73 -14.51 11.05 14.35
N ASP A 74 -14.48 12.23 14.98
CA ASP A 74 -14.45 13.51 14.26
C ASP A 74 -13.09 13.76 13.59
N ALA A 75 -13.07 13.68 12.29
CA ALA A 75 -11.85 13.90 11.50
C ALA A 75 -11.24 15.31 11.69
N HIS A 76 -12.06 16.32 11.99
CA HIS A 76 -11.65 17.70 12.24
C HIS A 76 -11.46 18.03 13.73
N GLY A 77 -11.70 17.06 14.62
CA GLY A 77 -11.40 17.20 16.05
C GLY A 77 -9.88 17.34 16.29
N SER A 78 -9.49 17.69 17.51
CA SER A 78 -8.08 17.92 17.88
C SER A 78 -7.17 16.73 17.66
N GLU A 79 -7.72 15.51 17.72
CA GLU A 79 -7.02 14.25 17.47
C GLU A 79 -7.48 13.55 16.19
N GLY A 80 -8.26 14.24 15.36
CA GLY A 80 -8.79 13.72 14.09
C GLY A 80 -7.75 13.63 12.99
N PHE A 81 -8.01 12.81 12.00
CA PHE A 81 -7.08 12.57 10.88
C PHE A 81 -6.82 13.78 9.99
N CYS A 82 -7.69 14.78 9.98
CA CYS A 82 -7.44 16.04 9.26
C CYS A 82 -6.56 16.99 10.07
N SER A 83 -6.47 16.82 11.36
CA SER A 83 -5.75 17.72 12.27
C SER A 83 -4.35 17.23 12.63
N VAL A 84 -4.16 15.91 12.77
CA VAL A 84 -2.90 15.30 13.19
C VAL A 84 -2.67 13.96 12.50
N ILE A 85 -1.40 13.55 12.46
CA ILE A 85 -1.02 12.19 12.07
C ILE A 85 -1.17 11.29 13.29
N ARG A 86 -1.87 10.17 13.12
CA ARG A 86 -2.12 9.19 14.17
C ARG A 86 -1.32 7.93 13.94
N LYS A 87 -0.98 7.24 15.01
CA LYS A 87 -0.44 5.87 14.93
C LYS A 87 -1.58 4.87 14.92
N ALA A 88 -1.52 3.90 14.04
CA ALA A 88 -2.46 2.79 13.97
C ALA A 88 -1.73 1.48 13.75
N HIS A 89 -2.19 0.42 14.40
CA HIS A 89 -1.79 -0.94 14.06
C HIS A 89 -2.68 -1.43 12.92
N VAL A 90 -2.08 -1.83 11.83
CA VAL A 90 -2.80 -2.27 10.63
C VAL A 90 -2.34 -3.65 10.20
N GLU A 91 -3.29 -4.45 9.73
CA GLU A 91 -3.06 -5.70 9.03
C GLU A 91 -3.79 -5.65 7.69
N GLY A 92 -3.12 -6.07 6.65
CA GLY A 92 -3.69 -6.09 5.30
C GLY A 92 -2.64 -6.28 4.22
N VAL A 93 -2.99 -5.93 3.00
CA VAL A 93 -2.19 -6.16 1.80
C VAL A 93 -2.07 -4.87 0.98
N VAL A 94 -0.85 -4.53 0.58
CA VAL A 94 -0.60 -3.45 -0.38
C VAL A 94 -0.91 -3.94 -1.78
N ASP A 95 -1.76 -3.22 -2.50
CA ASP A 95 -2.10 -3.47 -3.89
C ASP A 95 -2.07 -2.15 -4.68
N GLY A 96 -1.02 -1.94 -5.45
CA GLY A 96 -0.79 -0.69 -6.16
C GLY A 96 -0.65 0.48 -5.18
N ASN A 97 -1.50 1.49 -5.30
CA ASN A 97 -1.55 2.65 -4.40
C ASN A 97 -2.54 2.49 -3.24
N LYS A 98 -3.12 1.30 -3.08
CA LYS A 98 -4.11 0.98 -2.05
C LYS A 98 -3.54 0.05 -0.99
N PHE A 99 -4.03 0.21 0.21
CA PHE A 99 -3.86 -0.72 1.31
C PHE A 99 -5.21 -1.41 1.57
N LEU A 100 -5.29 -2.69 1.21
CA LEU A 100 -6.48 -3.51 1.42
C LEU A 100 -6.52 -3.96 2.87
N LEU A 101 -7.34 -3.29 3.66
CA LEU A 101 -7.39 -3.43 5.10
C LEU A 101 -8.11 -4.71 5.53
N GLU A 102 -7.51 -5.46 6.44
CA GLU A 102 -8.12 -6.56 7.17
C GLU A 102 -8.40 -6.18 8.63
N LYS A 103 -7.50 -5.41 9.25
CA LYS A 103 -7.63 -4.97 10.63
C LYS A 103 -7.02 -3.59 10.83
N PHE A 104 -7.71 -2.74 11.58
CA PHE A 104 -7.29 -1.39 11.92
C PHE A 104 -7.54 -1.10 13.39
N SER A 105 -6.50 -0.78 14.14
CA SER A 105 -6.59 -0.39 15.55
C SER A 105 -5.88 0.95 15.76
N LEU A 106 -6.66 1.99 16.00
CA LEU A 106 -6.15 3.31 16.29
C LEU A 106 -5.53 3.36 17.68
N LEU A 107 -4.26 3.77 17.76
CA LEU A 107 -3.57 3.93 19.04
C LEU A 107 -3.91 5.27 19.69
N LYS A 108 -3.77 5.32 21.01
CA LYS A 108 -3.95 6.57 21.76
C LYS A 108 -3.01 7.64 21.21
N TYR A 109 -3.55 8.83 20.94
CA TYR A 109 -2.76 9.96 20.47
C TYR A 109 -1.73 10.39 21.52
N ARG A 110 -0.51 10.56 21.08
CA ARG A 110 0.59 11.12 21.86
C ARG A 110 1.23 12.24 21.05
N PRO A 111 1.01 13.52 21.44
CA PRO A 111 1.66 14.62 20.76
C PRO A 111 3.18 14.48 20.88
N LYS A 112 3.90 14.81 19.81
CA LYS A 112 5.35 14.86 19.88
C LYS A 112 5.74 15.98 20.85
N THR A 113 6.33 15.61 21.97
CA THR A 113 6.93 16.57 22.89
C THR A 113 8.06 17.26 22.14
N LYS A 114 7.99 18.59 22.00
CA LYS A 114 9.15 19.36 21.57
C LYS A 114 10.20 19.19 22.66
N LEU A 115 11.21 18.40 22.40
CA LEU A 115 12.43 18.45 23.20
C LEU A 115 13.04 19.84 22.91
N TYR A 116 12.90 20.74 23.87
CA TYR A 116 13.73 21.93 23.90
C TYR A 116 15.17 21.45 24.07
N THR A 117 15.91 21.44 22.98
CA THR A 117 17.37 21.47 23.07
C THR A 117 17.75 22.93 23.29
N ASP A 118 18.10 23.24 24.52
CA ASP A 118 18.81 24.46 24.84
C ASP A 118 20.15 24.49 24.10
#